data_c2fdfcb3684ce41bf5dd38aa0793db3f
#
_entry.id   c2fdfcb3684ce41bf5dd38aa0793db3f
#
_cell.length_a   1.000
_cell.length_b   1.000
_cell.length_c   1.000
_cell.angle_alpha   90.00
_cell.angle_beta   90.00
_cell.angle_gamma   90.00
#
_symmetry.space_group_name_H-M   'P 1'
#
loop_
_entity.id
_entity.type
_entity.pdbx_description
1 polymer ?
#
loop_
_entity_poly.entity_id
_entity_poly.type
_entity_poly.pdbx_seq_one_letter_code
_entity_poly.pdbx_strand_id
1 'polypeptide(L)'
;MNISRIEMTPVVVPARENAINSPGKAAPLHMLSVGASKGWSVQFDSLVKWILKIHTDDGITGIGESLRAVSEPQMREIAESLIGADPSNMNLRDLPIPYGRAYDGFECAIYDLVGKALSVPAYKLLGGAYRERVYCSAWFGQRDPEDAGRCAGEFKEQGYDCLKFKGSLEEDPVAVCQAIKEQAGEDFRVIIDPNTRWERPAEILPFLRRLEEVGNVWTLEDPIPRWDLRNYRHLRNKSSIPLALHTAIPYAELFQKPQDVILAIQEEAVDYFNFNGPMAWVQKLGDIAEVANMPFWHGSEVDLGLLEASYLHVAAACKVCTLPSDIFGRLIREHDLLTEPLAFDGRGNFMVPTRPGLGVELDEKAVTRYASGETVNIGPGT
;
A
#
# COMPACT_ATOMS: atom_id res chain seq x y z
N MET A 1 15.27 -16.77 22.77
CA MET A 1 15.21 -16.47 21.30
C MET A 1 15.82 -15.09 21.06
N ASN A 2 17.14 -15.04 20.76
CA ASN A 2 17.81 -13.76 20.56
C ASN A 2 18.19 -13.60 19.08
N ILE A 3 18.09 -12.39 18.55
CA ILE A 3 18.52 -12.09 17.18
C ILE A 3 20.05 -12.23 17.10
N SER A 4 20.51 -13.19 16.32
CA SER A 4 21.93 -13.52 16.17
C SER A 4 22.57 -12.89 14.94
N ARG A 5 21.79 -12.70 13.87
CA ARG A 5 22.27 -12.15 12.59
C ARG A 5 21.10 -11.58 11.78
N ILE A 6 21.36 -10.52 11.05
CA ILE A 6 20.41 -9.94 10.07
C ILE A 6 21.09 -9.86 8.70
N GLU A 7 20.46 -10.43 7.69
CA GLU A 7 20.82 -10.32 6.30
C GLU A 7 19.90 -9.34 5.60
N MET A 8 20.46 -8.45 4.79
CA MET A 8 19.72 -7.44 4.03
C MET A 8 20.20 -7.43 2.60
N THR A 9 19.36 -7.84 1.66
CA THR A 9 19.70 -7.91 0.23
C THR A 9 18.97 -6.80 -0.52
N PRO A 10 19.67 -5.86 -1.16
CA PRO A 10 19.03 -4.84 -1.96
C PRO A 10 18.55 -5.46 -3.28
N VAL A 11 17.29 -5.20 -3.63
CA VAL A 11 16.66 -5.73 -4.85
C VAL A 11 16.01 -4.62 -5.67
N VAL A 12 15.99 -4.79 -6.98
CA VAL A 12 15.18 -3.98 -7.91
C VAL A 12 14.42 -4.95 -8.81
N VAL A 13 13.12 -5.04 -8.60
CA VAL A 13 12.22 -5.83 -9.45
C VAL A 13 11.52 -4.86 -10.40
N PRO A 14 11.78 -4.93 -11.71
CA PRO A 14 11.19 -4.02 -12.68
C PRO A 14 9.68 -4.25 -12.82
N ALA A 15 8.99 -3.21 -13.28
CA ALA A 15 7.62 -3.35 -13.73
C ALA A 15 7.59 -4.08 -15.09
N ARG A 16 6.53 -4.83 -15.35
CA ARG A 16 6.27 -5.36 -16.68
C ARG A 16 6.07 -4.23 -17.67
N GLU A 17 6.47 -4.44 -18.89
CA GLU A 17 6.30 -3.46 -19.95
C GLU A 17 4.82 -3.01 -20.06
N ASN A 18 4.59 -1.72 -20.11
CA ASN A 18 3.27 -1.10 -20.19
C ASN A 18 2.27 -1.47 -19.06
N ALA A 19 2.73 -2.10 -17.96
CA ALA A 19 1.82 -2.46 -16.87
C ALA A 19 1.33 -1.23 -16.07
N ILE A 20 2.15 -0.19 -15.97
CA ILE A 20 1.83 0.99 -15.16
C ILE A 20 1.06 2.04 -15.96
N ASN A 21 1.64 2.54 -17.05
CA ASN A 21 1.09 3.61 -17.87
C ASN A 21 0.82 3.15 -19.30
N SER A 22 0.05 3.92 -20.05
CA SER A 22 -0.09 3.71 -21.51
C SER A 22 1.26 3.80 -22.23
N PRO A 23 1.44 3.04 -23.33
CA PRO A 23 2.65 3.12 -24.13
C PRO A 23 2.97 4.55 -24.54
N GLY A 24 4.24 4.93 -24.44
CA GLY A 24 4.70 6.29 -24.76
C GLY A 24 4.50 7.33 -23.67
N LYS A 25 3.77 7.03 -22.59
CA LYS A 25 3.70 7.87 -21.40
C LYS A 25 4.85 7.51 -20.44
N ALA A 26 5.96 8.19 -20.59
CA ALA A 26 7.11 8.09 -19.68
C ALA A 26 6.90 8.91 -18.39
N ALA A 27 5.65 9.21 -18.05
CA ALA A 27 5.36 10.10 -16.95
C ALA A 27 5.71 9.48 -15.60
N PRO A 28 6.28 10.25 -14.69
CA PRO A 28 6.43 9.85 -13.30
C PRO A 28 5.07 9.62 -12.67
N LEU A 29 4.93 8.52 -11.92
CA LEU A 29 3.69 8.10 -11.27
C LEU A 29 3.14 9.09 -10.26
N HIS A 30 4.02 9.85 -9.60
CA HIS A 30 3.66 10.85 -8.62
C HIS A 30 4.34 12.17 -8.92
N MET A 31 3.54 13.19 -9.04
CA MET A 31 3.96 14.54 -8.73
C MET A 31 3.25 14.94 -7.44
N LEU A 32 3.99 15.04 -6.35
CA LEU A 32 3.43 15.57 -5.12
C LEU A 32 3.41 17.09 -5.21
N SER A 33 2.21 17.66 -5.17
CA SER A 33 2.04 19.08 -4.94
C SER A 33 2.12 19.32 -3.44
N VAL A 34 3.21 19.92 -2.98
CA VAL A 34 3.31 20.41 -1.59
C VAL A 34 3.15 21.92 -1.63
N GLY A 35 1.95 22.40 -1.34
CA GLY A 35 1.65 23.82 -1.44
C GLY A 35 1.82 24.33 -2.89
N ALA A 36 2.49 25.46 -3.08
CA ALA A 36 2.73 26.07 -4.38
C ALA A 36 3.87 25.41 -5.18
N SER A 37 4.60 24.45 -4.61
CA SER A 37 5.66 23.76 -5.32
C SER A 37 5.13 22.46 -5.92
N LYS A 38 5.18 22.34 -7.23
CA LYS A 38 5.04 21.06 -7.92
C LYS A 38 6.22 20.19 -7.53
N GLY A 39 5.97 19.20 -6.66
CA GLY A 39 6.98 18.38 -6.03
C GLY A 39 7.73 17.45 -6.97
N TRP A 40 8.48 16.51 -6.42
CA TRP A 40 9.23 15.51 -7.16
C TRP A 40 8.34 14.34 -7.60
N SER A 41 8.77 13.72 -8.64
CA SER A 41 8.15 12.51 -9.17
C SER A 41 8.99 11.28 -8.83
N VAL A 42 8.35 10.16 -8.57
CA VAL A 42 8.99 8.90 -8.23
C VAL A 42 8.71 7.86 -9.29
N GLN A 43 9.75 7.23 -9.82
CA GLN A 43 9.68 6.06 -10.68
C GLN A 43 9.68 4.81 -9.78
N PHE A 44 8.56 4.09 -9.70
CA PHE A 44 8.43 2.96 -8.78
C PHE A 44 9.26 1.73 -9.20
N ASP A 45 9.50 1.55 -10.47
CA ASP A 45 10.17 0.41 -11.05
C ASP A 45 11.70 0.43 -10.97
N SER A 46 12.28 1.58 -10.58
CA SER A 46 13.74 1.79 -10.50
C SER A 46 14.27 1.95 -9.07
N LEU A 47 13.41 1.91 -8.06
CA LEU A 47 13.82 2.17 -6.69
C LEU A 47 14.13 0.89 -5.94
N VAL A 48 15.28 0.91 -5.24
CA VAL A 48 15.75 -0.20 -4.42
C VAL A 48 14.81 -0.47 -3.26
N LYS A 49 14.51 -1.74 -3.03
CA LYS A 49 13.92 -2.29 -1.81
C LYS A 49 14.92 -3.23 -1.15
N TRP A 50 14.72 -3.51 0.13
CA TRP A 50 15.57 -4.44 0.88
C TRP A 50 14.75 -5.65 1.30
N ILE A 51 15.25 -6.84 0.99
CA ILE A 51 14.74 -8.09 1.52
C ILE A 51 15.56 -8.41 2.78
N LEU A 52 14.84 -8.62 3.88
CA LEU A 52 15.42 -8.89 5.19
C LEU A 52 15.24 -10.34 5.59
N LYS A 53 16.27 -10.91 6.25
CA LYS A 53 16.20 -12.16 6.99
C LYS A 53 16.77 -11.92 8.40
N ILE A 54 15.92 -12.05 9.41
CA ILE A 54 16.31 -11.94 10.81
C ILE A 54 16.45 -13.34 11.39
N HIS A 55 17.68 -13.73 11.71
CA HIS A 55 18.01 -15.05 12.26
C HIS A 55 18.15 -14.99 13.78
N THR A 56 17.68 -16.02 14.45
CA THR A 56 17.80 -16.17 15.90
C THR A 56 18.76 -17.27 16.27
N ASP A 57 19.19 -17.28 17.54
CA ASP A 57 20.10 -18.27 18.14
C ASP A 57 19.49 -19.68 18.25
N ASP A 58 18.16 -19.80 18.18
CA ASP A 58 17.41 -21.06 18.17
C ASP A 58 16.99 -21.52 16.74
N GLY A 59 17.47 -20.84 15.70
CA GLY A 59 17.37 -21.28 14.32
C GLY A 59 16.08 -20.84 13.59
N ILE A 60 15.24 -20.01 14.22
CA ILE A 60 14.06 -19.44 13.53
C ILE A 60 14.51 -18.23 12.69
N THR A 61 13.93 -18.09 11.49
CA THR A 61 14.20 -16.96 10.59
C THR A 61 12.91 -16.26 10.22
N GLY A 62 12.86 -14.97 10.50
CA GLY A 62 11.82 -14.06 10.03
C GLY A 62 12.24 -13.37 8.73
N ILE A 63 11.29 -13.15 7.83
CA ILE A 63 11.49 -12.50 6.53
C ILE A 63 10.68 -11.22 6.42
N GLY A 64 11.26 -10.21 5.76
CA GLY A 64 10.61 -8.91 5.59
C GLY A 64 11.06 -8.19 4.32
N GLU A 65 10.33 -7.14 3.99
CA GLU A 65 10.57 -6.30 2.81
C GLU A 65 10.45 -4.84 3.22
N SER A 66 11.47 -4.01 2.91
CA SER A 66 11.39 -2.58 3.16
C SER A 66 10.49 -1.89 2.14
N LEU A 67 10.03 -0.68 2.47
CA LEU A 67 9.54 0.23 1.44
C LEU A 67 10.67 0.59 0.46
N ARG A 68 10.30 1.16 -0.70
CA ARG A 68 11.28 1.62 -1.70
C ARG A 68 12.12 2.80 -1.21
N ALA A 69 13.29 3.00 -1.81
CA ALA A 69 14.17 4.14 -1.60
C ALA A 69 14.67 4.32 -0.16
N VAL A 70 14.83 3.22 0.58
CA VAL A 70 15.50 3.22 1.87
C VAL A 70 17.00 3.07 1.65
N SER A 71 17.80 3.91 2.29
CA SER A 71 19.26 3.85 2.19
C SER A 71 19.88 2.74 3.05
N GLU A 72 21.03 2.21 2.62
CA GLU A 72 21.75 1.21 3.40
C GLU A 72 22.08 1.68 4.83
N PRO A 73 22.56 2.92 5.07
CA PRO A 73 22.84 3.39 6.42
C PRO A 73 21.62 3.32 7.36
N GLN A 74 20.42 3.66 6.87
CA GLN A 74 19.19 3.56 7.65
C GLN A 74 18.84 2.10 7.99
N MET A 75 19.01 1.18 7.03
CA MET A 75 18.82 -0.25 7.26
C MET A 75 19.82 -0.80 8.27
N ARG A 76 21.08 -0.42 8.14
CA ARG A 76 22.20 -0.85 9.02
C ARG A 76 21.98 -0.38 10.46
N GLU A 77 21.67 0.90 10.68
CA GLU A 77 21.40 1.46 12.01
C GLU A 77 20.35 0.66 12.78
N ILE A 78 19.23 0.34 12.12
CA ILE A 78 18.17 -0.47 12.75
C ILE A 78 18.65 -1.90 12.99
N ALA A 79 19.30 -2.53 12.01
CA ALA A 79 19.78 -3.90 12.13
C ALA A 79 20.77 -4.05 13.29
N GLU A 80 21.73 -3.13 13.42
CA GLU A 80 22.72 -3.12 14.52
C GLU A 80 22.04 -2.99 15.89
N SER A 81 20.98 -2.16 16.00
CA SER A 81 20.24 -1.97 17.26
C SER A 81 19.46 -3.20 17.71
N LEU A 82 19.14 -4.11 16.79
CA LEU A 82 18.36 -5.31 17.06
C LEU A 82 19.21 -6.55 17.42
N ILE A 83 20.53 -6.55 17.16
CA ILE A 83 21.38 -7.70 17.48
C ILE A 83 21.39 -7.98 19.00
N GLY A 84 21.15 -9.21 19.37
CA GLY A 84 21.06 -9.67 20.76
C GLY A 84 19.71 -9.43 21.44
N ALA A 85 18.81 -8.70 20.80
CA ALA A 85 17.46 -8.48 21.32
C ALA A 85 16.59 -9.74 21.20
N ASP A 86 15.65 -9.92 22.13
CA ASP A 86 14.66 -11.01 22.08
C ASP A 86 13.32 -10.49 21.54
N PRO A 87 12.94 -10.84 20.29
CA PRO A 87 11.69 -10.40 19.68
C PRO A 87 10.43 -10.81 20.44
N SER A 88 10.48 -11.91 21.21
CA SER A 88 9.33 -12.38 22.01
C SER A 88 8.99 -11.47 23.19
N ASN A 89 9.95 -10.63 23.60
CA ASN A 89 9.79 -9.66 24.69
C ASN A 89 9.52 -8.23 24.18
N MET A 90 9.48 -8.01 22.86
CA MET A 90 9.19 -6.70 22.29
C MET A 90 7.69 -6.40 22.33
N ASN A 91 7.37 -5.11 22.51
CA ASN A 91 6.01 -4.65 22.23
C ASN A 91 5.82 -4.56 20.71
N LEU A 92 5.11 -5.52 20.11
CA LEU A 92 4.88 -5.57 18.68
C LEU A 92 4.06 -4.37 18.15
N ARG A 93 3.33 -3.68 19.02
CA ARG A 93 2.58 -2.45 18.64
C ARG A 93 3.45 -1.20 18.63
N ASP A 94 4.69 -1.28 19.13
CA ASP A 94 5.62 -0.15 19.22
C ASP A 94 7.05 -0.71 19.35
N LEU A 95 7.61 -1.14 18.23
CA LEU A 95 8.95 -1.73 18.22
C LEU A 95 10.00 -0.70 18.64
N PRO A 96 11.04 -1.12 19.39
CA PRO A 96 12.09 -0.22 19.89
C PRO A 96 13.10 0.14 18.77
N ILE A 97 12.63 0.58 17.64
CA ILE A 97 13.44 0.99 16.47
C ILE A 97 12.99 2.35 15.93
N PRO A 98 13.89 3.13 15.30
CA PRO A 98 13.56 4.42 14.72
C PRO A 98 12.42 4.35 13.72
N TYR A 99 11.47 5.26 13.84
CA TYR A 99 10.37 5.39 12.92
C TYR A 99 10.86 5.95 11.57
N GLY A 100 10.32 5.44 10.47
CA GLY A 100 10.69 5.88 9.13
C GLY A 100 10.42 4.80 8.09
N ARG A 101 10.86 5.02 6.86
CA ARG A 101 10.58 4.11 5.72
C ARG A 101 11.20 2.71 5.83
N ALA A 102 12.22 2.54 6.68
CA ALA A 102 12.82 1.23 6.95
C ALA A 102 12.01 0.39 7.95
N TYR A 103 11.19 1.05 8.80
CA TYR A 103 10.45 0.42 9.90
C TYR A 103 9.58 -0.75 9.42
N ASP A 104 8.84 -0.56 8.33
CA ASP A 104 7.91 -1.56 7.78
C ASP A 104 8.59 -2.90 7.51
N GLY A 105 9.81 -2.89 6.98
CA GLY A 105 10.56 -4.10 6.67
C GLY A 105 10.96 -4.89 7.93
N PHE A 106 11.42 -4.19 8.95
CA PHE A 106 11.80 -4.82 10.22
C PHE A 106 10.56 -5.29 10.99
N GLU A 107 9.49 -4.50 11.03
CA GLU A 107 8.23 -4.93 11.63
C GLU A 107 7.70 -6.19 10.95
N CYS A 108 7.64 -6.20 9.63
CA CYS A 108 7.23 -7.34 8.81
C CYS A 108 8.03 -8.61 9.19
N ALA A 109 9.37 -8.50 9.25
CA ALA A 109 10.25 -9.62 9.61
C ALA A 109 10.08 -10.08 11.07
N ILE A 110 9.86 -9.17 12.01
CA ILE A 110 9.64 -9.49 13.43
C ILE A 110 8.29 -10.18 13.63
N TYR A 111 7.21 -9.70 12.99
CA TYR A 111 5.91 -10.38 13.03
C TYR A 111 5.98 -11.79 12.43
N ASP A 112 6.71 -11.96 11.32
CA ASP A 112 6.93 -13.27 10.71
C ASP A 112 7.68 -14.21 11.67
N LEU A 113 8.77 -13.71 12.27
CA LEU A 113 9.59 -14.46 13.21
C LEU A 113 8.80 -14.89 14.46
N VAL A 114 8.11 -13.95 15.11
CA VAL A 114 7.32 -14.24 16.31
C VAL A 114 6.15 -15.16 15.99
N GLY A 115 5.49 -14.97 14.86
CA GLY A 115 4.42 -15.86 14.38
C GLY A 115 4.91 -17.29 14.15
N LYS A 116 6.10 -17.48 13.56
CA LYS A 116 6.75 -18.78 13.38
C LYS A 116 7.11 -19.41 14.74
N ALA A 117 7.70 -18.64 15.64
CA ALA A 117 8.06 -19.12 16.98
C ALA A 117 6.85 -19.62 17.77
N LEU A 118 5.72 -18.92 17.67
CA LEU A 118 4.46 -19.29 18.33
C LEU A 118 3.59 -20.26 17.51
N SER A 119 4.02 -20.63 16.29
CA SER A 119 3.26 -21.46 15.35
C SER A 119 1.88 -20.90 15.02
N VAL A 120 1.76 -19.57 14.87
CA VAL A 120 0.51 -18.87 14.51
C VAL A 120 0.74 -17.92 13.35
N PRO A 121 -0.28 -17.68 12.49
CA PRO A 121 -0.19 -16.66 11.45
C PRO A 121 -0.17 -15.24 12.06
N ALA A 122 0.46 -14.29 11.35
CA ALA A 122 0.73 -12.94 11.86
C ALA A 122 -0.55 -12.19 12.31
N TYR A 123 -1.70 -12.40 11.66
CA TYR A 123 -2.95 -11.78 12.11
C TYR A 123 -3.37 -12.17 13.52
N LYS A 124 -2.91 -13.33 14.06
CA LYS A 124 -3.17 -13.73 15.46
C LYS A 124 -2.42 -12.84 16.45
N LEU A 125 -1.26 -12.33 16.06
CA LEU A 125 -0.49 -11.36 16.86
C LEU A 125 -1.16 -9.97 16.88
N LEU A 126 -2.04 -9.72 15.93
CA LEU A 126 -2.87 -8.51 15.81
C LEU A 126 -4.25 -8.67 16.49
N GLY A 127 -4.47 -9.77 17.25
CA GLY A 127 -5.73 -10.02 17.96
C GLY A 127 -6.70 -10.96 17.23
N GLY A 128 -6.40 -11.39 16.02
CA GLY A 128 -7.22 -12.28 15.19
C GLY A 128 -7.78 -11.64 13.95
N ALA A 129 -8.44 -12.42 13.10
CA ALA A 129 -8.98 -11.96 11.83
C ALA A 129 -10.52 -11.89 11.88
N TYR A 130 -11.08 -10.83 11.33
CA TYR A 130 -12.52 -10.69 11.07
C TYR A 130 -12.96 -11.36 9.76
N ARG A 131 -11.99 -11.65 8.85
CA ARG A 131 -12.25 -12.22 7.52
C ARG A 131 -11.11 -13.09 7.05
N GLU A 132 -11.45 -14.05 6.19
CA GLU A 132 -10.48 -14.96 5.54
C GLU A 132 -10.02 -14.46 4.16
N ARG A 133 -10.65 -13.41 3.66
CA ARG A 133 -10.42 -12.81 2.34
C ARG A 133 -10.41 -11.31 2.46
N VAL A 134 -9.51 -10.67 1.73
CA VAL A 134 -9.42 -9.20 1.64
C VAL A 134 -9.83 -8.78 0.24
N TYR A 135 -10.83 -7.93 0.16
CA TYR A 135 -11.28 -7.35 -1.11
C TYR A 135 -10.24 -6.37 -1.64
N CYS A 136 -9.90 -6.47 -2.92
CA CYS A 136 -8.81 -5.72 -3.54
C CYS A 136 -9.22 -5.12 -4.88
N SER A 137 -8.68 -3.95 -5.19
CA SER A 137 -8.81 -3.31 -6.49
C SER A 137 -7.72 -3.79 -7.46
N ALA A 138 -8.04 -3.79 -8.77
CA ALA A 138 -7.03 -3.68 -9.78
C ALA A 138 -6.39 -2.28 -9.74
N TRP A 139 -5.27 -2.08 -10.47
CA TRP A 139 -4.58 -0.81 -10.45
C TRP A 139 -3.81 -0.55 -11.75
N PHE A 140 -3.78 0.71 -12.16
CA PHE A 140 -2.80 1.25 -13.09
C PHE A 140 -2.45 2.72 -12.76
N GLY A 141 -1.41 3.25 -13.40
CA GLY A 141 -0.98 4.65 -13.27
C GLY A 141 -1.83 5.61 -14.11
N GLN A 142 -1.23 6.20 -15.13
CA GLN A 142 -1.87 7.14 -16.06
C GLN A 142 -2.07 6.47 -17.42
N ARG A 143 -3.33 6.41 -17.90
CA ARG A 143 -3.65 5.79 -19.18
C ARG A 143 -4.53 6.68 -20.02
N ASP A 144 -4.33 6.57 -21.34
CA ASP A 144 -5.27 7.13 -22.31
C ASP A 144 -6.62 6.41 -22.20
N PRO A 145 -7.75 7.07 -22.51
CA PRO A 145 -9.08 6.49 -22.30
C PRO A 145 -9.27 5.12 -22.97
N GLU A 146 -8.86 4.95 -24.22
CA GLU A 146 -8.98 3.69 -24.96
C GLU A 146 -8.20 2.55 -24.27
N ASP A 147 -6.96 2.80 -23.88
CA ASP A 147 -6.10 1.83 -23.20
C ASP A 147 -6.60 1.54 -21.78
N ALA A 148 -7.12 2.54 -21.07
CA ALA A 148 -7.76 2.37 -19.77
C ALA A 148 -8.98 1.43 -19.84
N GLY A 149 -9.85 1.65 -20.81
CA GLY A 149 -11.01 0.80 -21.07
C GLY A 149 -10.61 -0.65 -21.36
N ARG A 150 -9.64 -0.86 -22.27
CA ARG A 150 -9.10 -2.19 -22.59
C ARG A 150 -8.56 -2.89 -21.34
N CYS A 151 -7.71 -2.23 -20.55
CA CYS A 151 -7.17 -2.79 -19.32
C CYS A 151 -8.26 -3.13 -18.30
N ALA A 152 -9.28 -2.28 -18.15
CA ALA A 152 -10.40 -2.54 -17.24
C ALA A 152 -11.20 -3.79 -17.66
N GLY A 153 -11.41 -3.99 -18.98
CA GLY A 153 -12.00 -5.21 -19.52
C GLY A 153 -11.19 -6.45 -19.15
N GLU A 154 -9.87 -6.40 -19.35
CA GLU A 154 -8.95 -7.50 -18.98
C GLU A 154 -8.95 -7.78 -17.46
N PHE A 155 -9.03 -6.74 -16.61
CA PHE A 155 -9.12 -6.92 -15.17
C PHE A 155 -10.45 -7.55 -14.75
N LYS A 156 -11.55 -7.17 -15.41
CA LYS A 156 -12.85 -7.81 -15.17
C LYS A 156 -12.84 -9.30 -15.53
N GLU A 157 -12.22 -9.67 -16.64
CA GLU A 157 -12.04 -11.07 -17.02
C GLU A 157 -11.20 -11.85 -16.01
N GLN A 158 -10.24 -11.18 -15.33
CA GLN A 158 -9.47 -11.75 -14.23
C GLN A 158 -10.27 -11.83 -12.91
N GLY A 159 -11.48 -11.28 -12.86
CA GLY A 159 -12.37 -11.32 -11.70
C GLY A 159 -12.35 -10.09 -10.81
N TYR A 160 -11.70 -9.00 -11.20
CA TYR A 160 -11.84 -7.72 -10.50
C TYR A 160 -13.15 -7.03 -10.87
N ASP A 161 -13.72 -6.30 -9.93
CA ASP A 161 -14.91 -5.45 -10.09
C ASP A 161 -14.67 -4.00 -9.71
N CYS A 162 -13.44 -3.70 -9.29
CA CYS A 162 -12.97 -2.36 -8.95
C CYS A 162 -11.55 -2.12 -9.46
N LEU A 163 -11.29 -0.90 -9.87
CA LEU A 163 -10.00 -0.42 -10.36
C LEU A 163 -9.66 0.92 -9.70
N LYS A 164 -8.42 1.08 -9.25
CA LYS A 164 -7.86 2.37 -8.84
C LYS A 164 -6.88 2.88 -9.90
N PHE A 165 -6.93 4.18 -10.21
CA PHE A 165 -5.97 4.79 -11.12
C PHE A 165 -5.51 6.19 -10.69
N LYS A 166 -4.35 6.60 -11.18
CA LYS A 166 -3.79 7.93 -10.93
C LYS A 166 -4.44 8.97 -11.85
N GLY A 167 -5.35 9.77 -11.29
CA GLY A 167 -6.13 10.75 -12.02
C GLY A 167 -5.42 12.09 -12.17
N SER A 168 -4.87 12.40 -13.35
CA SER A 168 -4.43 13.74 -13.71
C SER A 168 -5.53 14.45 -14.47
N LEU A 169 -5.64 15.78 -14.38
CA LEU A 169 -6.55 16.57 -15.22
C LEU A 169 -6.08 16.60 -16.67
N GLU A 170 -4.82 16.30 -16.92
CA GLU A 170 -4.22 16.28 -18.26
C GLU A 170 -4.75 15.12 -19.12
N GLU A 171 -5.16 14.01 -18.51
CA GLU A 171 -5.69 12.83 -19.21
C GLU A 171 -7.21 12.76 -19.31
N ASP A 172 -7.95 13.82 -19.02
CA ASP A 172 -9.41 13.83 -18.92
C ASP A 172 -9.99 12.57 -18.18
N PRO A 173 -9.94 12.54 -16.84
CA PRO A 173 -10.43 11.38 -16.08
C PRO A 173 -11.90 11.04 -16.33
N VAL A 174 -12.71 11.96 -16.86
CA VAL A 174 -14.10 11.68 -17.26
C VAL A 174 -14.11 10.74 -18.47
N ALA A 175 -13.30 11.03 -19.48
CA ALA A 175 -13.18 10.15 -20.65
C ALA A 175 -12.60 8.78 -20.27
N VAL A 176 -11.63 8.75 -19.35
CA VAL A 176 -11.11 7.49 -18.79
C VAL A 176 -12.21 6.68 -18.11
N CYS A 177 -13.02 7.29 -17.23
CA CYS A 177 -14.12 6.61 -16.56
C CYS A 177 -15.20 6.13 -17.52
N GLN A 178 -15.50 6.91 -18.58
CA GLN A 178 -16.44 6.51 -19.63
C GLN A 178 -15.95 5.27 -20.37
N ALA A 179 -14.69 5.27 -20.82
CA ALA A 179 -14.10 4.14 -21.53
C ALA A 179 -14.04 2.87 -20.65
N ILE A 180 -13.73 3.01 -19.35
CA ILE A 180 -13.77 1.90 -18.40
C ILE A 180 -15.21 1.35 -18.30
N LYS A 181 -16.22 2.20 -18.17
CA LYS A 181 -17.62 1.81 -18.10
C LYS A 181 -18.08 1.07 -19.36
N GLU A 182 -17.71 1.57 -20.52
CA GLU A 182 -18.03 0.97 -21.82
C GLU A 182 -17.44 -0.44 -21.97
N GLN A 183 -16.21 -0.67 -21.53
CA GLN A 183 -15.51 -1.94 -21.71
C GLN A 183 -15.74 -2.94 -20.58
N ALA A 184 -15.75 -2.47 -19.32
CA ALA A 184 -15.92 -3.32 -18.16
C ALA A 184 -17.38 -3.39 -17.65
N GLY A 185 -18.28 -2.52 -18.13
CA GLY A 185 -19.69 -2.51 -17.78
C GLY A 185 -20.03 -1.57 -16.62
N GLU A 186 -21.35 -1.34 -16.42
CA GLU A 186 -21.87 -0.33 -15.50
C GLU A 186 -21.55 -0.59 -14.02
N ASP A 187 -21.44 -1.86 -13.63
CA ASP A 187 -21.15 -2.27 -12.25
C ASP A 187 -19.67 -2.23 -11.89
N PHE A 188 -18.78 -2.00 -12.87
CA PHE A 188 -17.35 -1.91 -12.64
C PHE A 188 -16.99 -0.56 -12.06
N ARG A 189 -16.49 -0.54 -10.82
CA ARG A 189 -16.26 0.67 -10.05
C ARG A 189 -14.83 1.20 -10.18
N VAL A 190 -14.69 2.51 -9.97
CA VAL A 190 -13.42 3.20 -10.13
C VAL A 190 -13.10 4.03 -8.89
N ILE A 191 -11.85 3.94 -8.42
CA ILE A 191 -11.24 4.84 -7.45
C ILE A 191 -10.28 5.75 -8.21
N ILE A 192 -10.46 7.07 -8.12
CA ILE A 192 -9.55 8.03 -8.75
C ILE A 192 -8.66 8.62 -7.66
N ASP A 193 -7.35 8.56 -7.87
CA ASP A 193 -6.36 9.09 -6.95
C ASP A 193 -5.49 10.15 -7.64
N PRO A 194 -5.84 11.43 -7.55
CA PRO A 194 -5.05 12.52 -8.08
C PRO A 194 -3.76 12.81 -7.31
N ASN A 195 -3.57 12.21 -6.15
CA ASN A 195 -2.45 12.54 -5.26
C ASN A 195 -2.31 14.05 -5.01
N THR A 196 -3.40 14.70 -4.58
CA THR A 196 -3.50 16.13 -4.24
C THR A 196 -3.28 17.11 -5.40
N ARG A 197 -3.32 16.66 -6.67
CA ARG A 197 -2.98 17.51 -7.84
C ARG A 197 -4.12 18.36 -8.39
N TRP A 198 -5.35 18.12 -7.98
CA TRP A 198 -6.48 18.94 -8.35
C TRP A 198 -6.59 20.13 -7.39
N GLU A 199 -6.19 21.31 -7.80
CA GLU A 199 -5.77 22.37 -6.88
C GLU A 199 -6.85 22.96 -5.97
N ARG A 200 -8.03 23.31 -6.49
CA ARG A 200 -9.07 24.03 -5.74
C ARG A 200 -10.47 23.48 -5.95
N PRO A 201 -11.32 23.54 -4.90
CA PRO A 201 -12.72 23.11 -5.02
C PRO A 201 -13.48 23.77 -6.17
N ALA A 202 -13.31 25.09 -6.37
CA ALA A 202 -14.02 25.82 -7.40
C ALA A 202 -13.68 25.35 -8.83
N GLU A 203 -12.46 24.90 -9.06
CA GLU A 203 -11.99 24.42 -10.36
C GLU A 203 -12.48 23.03 -10.67
N ILE A 204 -12.60 22.17 -9.64
CA ILE A 204 -12.95 20.78 -9.85
C ILE A 204 -14.45 20.46 -9.71
N LEU A 205 -15.24 21.32 -9.08
CA LEU A 205 -16.69 21.09 -8.92
C LEU A 205 -17.45 20.88 -10.26
N PRO A 206 -17.20 21.67 -11.33
CA PRO A 206 -17.83 21.40 -12.62
C PRO A 206 -17.42 20.05 -13.23
N PHE A 207 -16.18 19.66 -12.97
CA PHE A 207 -15.62 18.38 -13.40
C PHE A 207 -16.20 17.19 -12.61
N LEU A 208 -16.39 17.34 -11.31
CA LEU A 208 -17.04 16.32 -10.46
C LEU A 208 -18.47 16.01 -10.95
N ARG A 209 -19.22 16.98 -11.38
CA ARG A 209 -20.57 16.76 -11.95
C ARG A 209 -20.54 15.86 -13.18
N ARG A 210 -19.55 16.05 -14.07
CA ARG A 210 -19.37 15.15 -15.22
C ARG A 210 -19.03 13.73 -14.79
N LEU A 211 -18.21 13.54 -13.75
CA LEU A 211 -17.92 12.22 -13.17
C LEU A 211 -19.17 11.59 -12.54
N GLU A 212 -20.02 12.39 -11.86
CA GLU A 212 -21.31 11.95 -11.33
C GLU A 212 -22.24 11.45 -12.45
N GLU A 213 -22.26 12.11 -13.60
CA GLU A 213 -23.04 11.70 -14.78
C GLU A 213 -22.54 10.37 -15.36
N VAL A 214 -21.23 10.09 -15.35
CA VAL A 214 -20.69 8.77 -15.73
C VAL A 214 -21.17 7.69 -14.79
N GLY A 215 -21.17 7.94 -13.47
CA GLY A 215 -21.82 7.15 -12.45
C GLY A 215 -21.08 5.89 -11.98
N ASN A 216 -19.83 5.65 -12.41
CA ASN A 216 -19.02 4.50 -12.00
C ASN A 216 -17.91 4.83 -10.99
N VAL A 217 -17.77 6.10 -10.59
CA VAL A 217 -16.75 6.52 -9.61
C VAL A 217 -17.23 6.15 -8.19
N TRP A 218 -16.47 5.30 -7.52
CA TRP A 218 -16.75 4.91 -6.14
C TRP A 218 -16.29 5.96 -5.13
N THR A 219 -15.06 6.45 -5.30
CA THR A 219 -14.50 7.49 -4.43
C THR A 219 -13.34 8.23 -5.09
N LEU A 220 -13.10 9.44 -4.59
CA LEU A 220 -11.92 10.24 -4.91
C LEU A 220 -10.97 10.20 -3.71
N GLU A 221 -9.78 9.66 -3.91
CA GLU A 221 -8.71 9.67 -2.91
C GLU A 221 -7.83 10.89 -3.11
N ASP A 222 -7.60 11.65 -2.06
CA ASP A 222 -6.75 12.84 -2.05
C ASP A 222 -6.92 13.75 -3.30
N PRO A 223 -8.14 14.21 -3.61
CA PRO A 223 -8.34 15.00 -4.82
C PRO A 223 -7.56 16.33 -4.82
N ILE A 224 -7.48 17.00 -3.68
CA ILE A 224 -6.89 18.34 -3.51
C ILE A 224 -5.87 18.36 -2.38
N PRO A 225 -5.01 19.41 -2.29
CA PRO A 225 -4.09 19.57 -1.18
C PRO A 225 -4.80 19.57 0.17
N ARG A 226 -4.22 18.85 1.15
CA ARG A 226 -4.84 18.57 2.46
C ARG A 226 -4.49 19.58 3.57
N TRP A 227 -3.75 20.62 3.24
CA TRP A 227 -3.38 21.65 4.24
C TRP A 227 -4.59 22.37 4.86
N ASP A 228 -5.76 22.31 4.24
CA ASP A 228 -7.03 22.80 4.79
C ASP A 228 -8.17 21.80 4.51
N LEU A 229 -8.50 20.96 5.50
CA LEU A 229 -9.54 19.94 5.42
C LEU A 229 -10.95 20.52 5.27
N ARG A 230 -11.16 21.83 5.52
CA ARG A 230 -12.45 22.49 5.23
C ARG A 230 -12.75 22.51 3.73
N ASN A 231 -11.73 22.50 2.88
CA ASN A 231 -11.91 22.34 1.43
C ASN A 231 -12.44 20.97 1.06
N TYR A 232 -11.98 19.91 1.75
CA TYR A 232 -12.56 18.56 1.60
C TYR A 232 -14.01 18.52 2.02
N ARG A 233 -14.35 19.05 3.21
CA ARG A 233 -15.75 19.17 3.65
C ARG A 233 -16.59 19.96 2.64
N HIS A 234 -16.05 21.04 2.07
CA HIS A 234 -16.76 21.81 1.04
C HIS A 234 -17.06 20.96 -0.19
N LEU A 235 -16.09 20.20 -0.71
CA LEU A 235 -16.30 19.28 -1.82
C LEU A 235 -17.32 18.20 -1.48
N ARG A 236 -17.17 17.54 -0.34
CA ARG A 236 -18.08 16.50 0.16
C ARG A 236 -19.53 16.98 0.21
N ASN A 237 -19.76 18.21 0.63
CA ASN A 237 -21.09 18.81 0.69
C ASN A 237 -21.66 19.21 -0.68
N LYS A 238 -20.86 19.19 -1.74
CA LYS A 238 -21.25 19.64 -3.10
C LYS A 238 -21.22 18.55 -4.14
N SER A 239 -20.67 17.40 -3.85
CA SER A 239 -20.63 16.23 -4.73
C SER A 239 -21.26 15.02 -4.06
N SER A 240 -21.86 14.14 -4.86
CA SER A 240 -22.36 12.85 -4.42
C SER A 240 -21.27 11.76 -4.41
N ILE A 241 -20.09 12.04 -5.01
CA ILE A 241 -18.96 11.12 -5.01
C ILE A 241 -18.28 11.19 -3.64
N PRO A 242 -18.19 10.05 -2.90
CA PRO A 242 -17.48 10.01 -1.63
C PRO A 242 -16.02 10.41 -1.74
N LEU A 243 -15.48 11.00 -0.68
CA LEU A 243 -14.07 11.39 -0.59
C LEU A 243 -13.31 10.49 0.37
N ALA A 244 -12.06 10.23 0.06
CA ALA A 244 -11.13 9.51 0.94
C ALA A 244 -9.86 10.32 1.22
N LEU A 245 -9.33 10.17 2.43
CA LEU A 245 -8.03 10.70 2.83
C LEU A 245 -7.03 9.56 2.97
N HIS A 246 -5.92 9.66 2.26
CA HIS A 246 -4.81 8.73 2.39
C HIS A 246 -3.89 9.14 3.54
N THR A 247 -3.61 8.24 4.46
CA THR A 247 -2.61 8.42 5.51
C THR A 247 -1.57 7.31 5.40
N ALA A 248 -0.47 7.64 4.73
CA ALA A 248 0.69 6.77 4.63
C ALA A 248 1.70 7.16 5.72
N ILE A 249 1.84 6.31 6.72
CA ILE A 249 2.70 6.56 7.88
C ILE A 249 4.16 6.83 7.49
N PRO A 250 4.75 6.17 6.47
CA PRO A 250 6.09 6.50 6.01
C PRO A 250 6.30 7.93 5.50
N TYR A 251 5.23 8.65 5.26
CA TYR A 251 5.24 10.07 4.88
C TYR A 251 4.86 11.03 6.00
N ALA A 252 4.73 10.54 7.23
CA ALA A 252 4.31 11.34 8.38
C ALA A 252 5.23 12.55 8.64
N GLU A 253 6.52 12.40 8.39
CA GLU A 253 7.50 13.49 8.54
C GLU A 253 7.39 14.55 7.43
N LEU A 254 6.84 14.20 6.28
CA LEU A 254 6.76 15.08 5.12
C LEU A 254 5.43 15.86 5.09
N PHE A 255 4.29 15.16 5.11
CA PHE A 255 2.99 15.82 4.90
C PHE A 255 1.75 15.02 5.32
N GLN A 256 1.88 13.72 5.65
CA GLN A 256 0.78 12.87 6.07
C GLN A 256 0.94 12.47 7.53
N LYS A 257 0.12 13.00 8.42
CA LYS A 257 0.23 12.76 9.86
C LYS A 257 -0.90 11.85 10.34
N PRO A 258 -0.64 10.95 11.31
CA PRO A 258 -1.71 10.14 11.92
C PRO A 258 -2.83 11.00 12.53
N GLN A 259 -2.51 12.19 13.02
CA GLN A 259 -3.46 13.15 13.57
C GLN A 259 -4.44 13.69 12.53
N ASP A 260 -4.09 13.66 11.23
CA ASP A 260 -4.98 14.10 10.14
C ASP A 260 -6.25 13.26 10.10
N VAL A 261 -6.20 11.98 10.54
CA VAL A 261 -7.37 11.10 10.66
C VAL A 261 -8.38 11.69 11.64
N ILE A 262 -7.92 12.10 12.83
CA ILE A 262 -8.77 12.72 13.86
C ILE A 262 -9.34 14.05 13.36
N LEU A 263 -8.50 14.88 12.74
CA LEU A 263 -8.92 16.16 12.17
C LEU A 263 -9.95 15.97 11.05
N ALA A 264 -9.75 14.98 10.17
CA ALA A 264 -10.68 14.69 9.09
C ALA A 264 -12.06 14.22 9.60
N ILE A 265 -12.09 13.44 10.70
CA ILE A 265 -13.32 13.04 11.37
C ILE A 265 -14.02 14.27 12.00
N GLN A 266 -13.29 15.10 12.74
CA GLN A 266 -13.83 16.30 13.40
C GLN A 266 -14.37 17.33 12.40
N GLU A 267 -13.69 17.50 11.27
CA GLU A 267 -14.09 18.42 10.21
C GLU A 267 -15.16 17.81 9.27
N GLU A 268 -15.55 16.56 9.47
CA GLU A 268 -16.47 15.84 8.54
C GLU A 268 -15.97 15.90 7.08
N ALA A 269 -14.65 15.78 6.91
CA ALA A 269 -13.99 16.11 5.65
C ALA A 269 -14.12 15.00 4.60
N VAL A 270 -14.21 13.74 5.03
CA VAL A 270 -14.20 12.57 4.14
C VAL A 270 -15.20 11.52 4.58
N ASP A 271 -15.45 10.54 3.72
CA ASP A 271 -16.34 9.40 3.95
C ASP A 271 -15.54 8.13 4.26
N TYR A 272 -14.32 8.04 3.74
CA TYR A 272 -13.44 6.88 3.82
C TYR A 272 -12.01 7.27 4.13
N PHE A 273 -11.22 6.25 4.53
CA PHE A 273 -9.77 6.40 4.65
C PHE A 273 -9.03 5.38 3.77
N ASN A 274 -7.84 5.75 3.36
CA ASN A 274 -6.81 4.85 2.88
C ASN A 274 -5.66 4.88 3.90
N PHE A 275 -5.33 3.73 4.51
CA PHE A 275 -4.21 3.63 5.44
C PHE A 275 -3.11 2.77 4.85
N ASN A 276 -1.87 3.25 4.95
CA ASN A 276 -0.68 2.52 4.54
C ASN A 276 0.43 2.70 5.58
N GLY A 277 1.19 1.64 5.82
CA GLY A 277 2.31 1.64 6.76
C GLY A 277 2.44 0.36 7.55
N PRO A 278 3.21 0.39 8.64
CA PRO A 278 3.41 -0.76 9.52
C PRO A 278 2.08 -1.32 10.06
N MET A 279 2.00 -2.63 10.18
CA MET A 279 0.76 -3.33 10.61
C MET A 279 0.17 -2.77 11.90
N ALA A 280 1.03 -2.51 12.90
CA ALA A 280 0.60 -1.99 14.18
C ALA A 280 0.00 -0.57 14.08
N TRP A 281 0.52 0.26 13.20
CA TRP A 281 -0.01 1.60 12.97
C TRP A 281 -1.29 1.59 12.16
N VAL A 282 -1.37 0.79 11.11
CA VAL A 282 -2.62 0.60 10.35
C VAL A 282 -3.72 0.08 11.27
N GLN A 283 -3.39 -0.83 12.20
CA GLN A 283 -4.36 -1.29 13.20
C GLN A 283 -4.81 -0.15 14.14
N LYS A 284 -3.88 0.69 14.66
CA LYS A 284 -4.26 1.85 15.49
C LYS A 284 -5.19 2.82 14.77
N LEU A 285 -4.91 3.12 13.51
CA LEU A 285 -5.76 4.00 12.69
C LEU A 285 -7.10 3.32 12.36
N GLY A 286 -7.08 2.01 12.15
CA GLY A 286 -8.26 1.17 11.97
C GLY A 286 -9.16 1.16 13.20
N ASP A 287 -8.59 1.11 14.42
CA ASP A 287 -9.33 1.21 15.68
C ASP A 287 -10.04 2.58 15.80
N ILE A 288 -9.36 3.68 15.40
CA ILE A 288 -9.96 5.03 15.38
C ILE A 288 -11.10 5.10 14.36
N ALA A 289 -10.87 4.57 13.15
CA ALA A 289 -11.87 4.55 12.09
C ALA A 289 -13.09 3.69 12.48
N GLU A 290 -12.88 2.55 13.18
CA GLU A 290 -13.96 1.70 13.70
C GLU A 290 -14.83 2.47 14.70
N VAL A 291 -14.23 3.15 15.68
CA VAL A 291 -14.97 3.95 16.67
C VAL A 291 -15.75 5.08 15.98
N ALA A 292 -15.22 5.66 14.92
CA ALA A 292 -15.88 6.68 14.10
C ALA A 292 -16.91 6.08 13.09
N ASN A 293 -17.03 4.76 13.01
CA ASN A 293 -17.86 4.06 12.02
C ASN A 293 -17.52 4.43 10.56
N MET A 294 -16.25 4.59 10.27
CA MET A 294 -15.73 4.96 8.95
C MET A 294 -14.96 3.78 8.33
N PRO A 295 -15.39 3.27 7.17
CA PRO A 295 -14.63 2.22 6.49
C PRO A 295 -13.35 2.75 5.86
N PHE A 296 -12.39 1.83 5.68
CA PHE A 296 -11.13 2.13 5.01
C PHE A 296 -10.64 0.94 4.17
N TRP A 297 -9.58 1.16 3.41
CA TRP A 297 -8.80 0.12 2.74
C TRP A 297 -7.32 0.28 3.04
N HIS A 298 -6.57 -0.79 2.84
CA HIS A 298 -5.12 -0.76 2.95
C HIS A 298 -4.51 -0.24 1.64
N GLY A 299 -3.72 0.82 1.74
CA GLY A 299 -2.95 1.38 0.63
C GLY A 299 -1.67 0.59 0.32
N SER A 300 -0.96 0.98 -0.74
CA SER A 300 0.31 0.39 -1.14
C SER A 300 1.28 1.44 -1.66
N GLU A 301 2.57 1.10 -1.60
CA GLU A 301 3.65 1.83 -2.25
C GLU A 301 4.20 1.11 -3.49
N VAL A 302 3.38 0.27 -4.12
CA VAL A 302 3.79 -0.62 -5.21
C VAL A 302 4.81 -1.64 -4.70
N ASP A 303 4.35 -2.51 -3.82
CA ASP A 303 5.18 -3.40 -3.03
C ASP A 303 5.38 -4.77 -3.69
N LEU A 304 6.22 -5.60 -3.09
CA LEU A 304 6.44 -6.99 -3.46
C LEU A 304 5.63 -7.91 -2.53
N GLY A 305 5.79 -9.20 -2.68
CA GLY A 305 4.91 -10.16 -2.05
C GLY A 305 4.96 -10.24 -0.52
N LEU A 306 6.10 -9.88 0.12
CA LEU A 306 6.19 -9.92 1.58
C LEU A 306 5.38 -8.82 2.26
N LEU A 307 5.50 -7.57 1.78
CA LEU A 307 4.67 -6.49 2.29
C LEU A 307 3.21 -6.69 1.94
N GLU A 308 2.87 -7.15 0.74
CA GLU A 308 1.48 -7.46 0.39
C GLU A 308 0.89 -8.56 1.29
N ALA A 309 1.69 -9.58 1.69
CA ALA A 309 1.25 -10.56 2.68
C ALA A 309 0.96 -9.90 4.04
N SER A 310 1.82 -8.98 4.51
CA SER A 310 1.59 -8.24 5.76
C SER A 310 0.32 -7.40 5.71
N TYR A 311 0.03 -6.79 4.56
CA TYR A 311 -1.20 -6.02 4.33
C TYR A 311 -2.46 -6.88 4.42
N LEU A 312 -2.41 -8.12 3.90
CA LEU A 312 -3.51 -9.08 4.04
C LEU A 312 -3.77 -9.41 5.52
N HIS A 313 -2.72 -9.59 6.31
CA HIS A 313 -2.86 -9.87 7.73
C HIS A 313 -3.51 -8.72 8.50
N VAL A 314 -3.03 -7.49 8.32
CA VAL A 314 -3.59 -6.35 9.05
C VAL A 314 -4.98 -5.97 8.52
N ALA A 315 -5.24 -6.03 7.22
CA ALA A 315 -6.57 -5.80 6.65
C ALA A 315 -7.60 -6.81 7.18
N ALA A 316 -7.18 -8.07 7.37
CA ALA A 316 -8.03 -9.09 7.98
C ALA A 316 -8.28 -8.84 9.47
N ALA A 317 -7.30 -8.28 10.19
CA ALA A 317 -7.39 -7.98 11.62
C ALA A 317 -8.17 -6.68 11.93
N CYS A 318 -8.45 -5.83 10.94
CA CYS A 318 -9.20 -4.60 11.12
C CYS A 318 -10.67 -4.78 10.68
N LYS A 319 -11.62 -4.57 11.59
CA LYS A 319 -13.05 -4.82 11.35
C LYS A 319 -13.61 -3.98 10.20
N VAL A 320 -13.26 -2.71 10.12
CA VAL A 320 -13.77 -1.76 9.12
C VAL A 320 -12.89 -1.60 7.88
N CYS A 321 -11.85 -2.44 7.70
CA CYS A 321 -11.09 -2.54 6.45
C CYS A 321 -11.92 -3.35 5.44
N THR A 322 -12.93 -2.73 4.86
CA THR A 322 -13.96 -3.40 4.03
C THR A 322 -14.00 -2.90 2.59
N LEU A 323 -13.26 -1.85 2.28
CA LEU A 323 -13.13 -1.29 0.94
C LEU A 323 -11.99 -1.99 0.17
N PRO A 324 -11.93 -1.86 -1.18
CA PRO A 324 -10.95 -2.61 -1.97
C PRO A 324 -9.53 -2.11 -1.73
N SER A 325 -8.71 -2.97 -1.13
CA SER A 325 -7.32 -2.70 -0.78
C SER A 325 -6.38 -2.72 -1.99
N ASP A 326 -5.30 -1.95 -1.89
CA ASP A 326 -4.29 -1.77 -2.94
C ASP A 326 -3.26 -2.92 -2.90
N ILE A 327 -3.68 -4.15 -3.19
CA ILE A 327 -2.81 -5.33 -3.30
C ILE A 327 -2.72 -5.72 -4.76
N PHE A 328 -1.81 -5.11 -5.49
CA PHE A 328 -1.78 -5.17 -6.95
C PHE A 328 -0.38 -5.40 -7.54
N GLY A 329 0.65 -5.69 -6.75
CA GLY A 329 2.01 -5.94 -7.22
C GLY A 329 2.05 -7.01 -8.32
N ARG A 330 1.23 -8.07 -8.20
CA ARG A 330 1.07 -9.10 -9.24
C ARG A 330 0.66 -8.56 -10.62
N LEU A 331 -0.02 -7.42 -10.69
CA LEU A 331 -0.45 -6.80 -11.96
C LEU A 331 0.66 -5.97 -12.59
N ILE A 332 1.66 -5.56 -11.81
CA ILE A 332 2.67 -4.59 -12.21
C ILE A 332 4.06 -5.21 -12.30
N ARG A 333 4.51 -5.93 -11.26
CA ARG A 333 5.87 -6.42 -11.13
C ARG A 333 6.12 -7.66 -11.97
N GLU A 334 7.37 -7.81 -12.47
CA GLU A 334 7.80 -9.04 -13.12
C GLU A 334 7.76 -10.24 -12.18
N HIS A 335 8.05 -10.03 -10.90
CA HIS A 335 8.09 -11.06 -9.87
C HIS A 335 7.76 -10.48 -8.50
N ASP A 336 7.14 -11.25 -7.61
CA ASP A 336 6.80 -10.88 -6.23
C ASP A 336 7.81 -11.37 -5.19
N LEU A 337 8.86 -12.09 -5.63
CA LEU A 337 9.91 -12.74 -4.84
C LEU A 337 9.41 -13.85 -3.89
N LEU A 338 8.22 -14.38 -4.14
CA LEU A 338 7.67 -15.52 -3.40
C LEU A 338 7.79 -16.81 -4.21
N THR A 339 7.91 -17.96 -3.53
CA THR A 339 7.88 -19.29 -4.16
C THR A 339 6.52 -19.60 -4.76
N GLU A 340 5.46 -19.12 -4.11
CA GLU A 340 4.07 -19.22 -4.58
C GLU A 340 3.43 -17.82 -4.48
N PRO A 341 2.76 -17.34 -5.53
CA PRO A 341 2.09 -16.05 -5.48
C PRO A 341 0.96 -16.05 -4.45
N LEU A 342 0.62 -14.87 -3.93
CA LEU A 342 -0.53 -14.72 -3.03
C LEU A 342 -1.80 -15.22 -3.72
N ALA A 343 -2.58 -16.03 -3.01
CA ALA A 343 -3.76 -16.70 -3.56
C ALA A 343 -4.90 -15.71 -3.83
N PHE A 344 -5.26 -15.56 -5.11
CA PHE A 344 -6.38 -14.74 -5.57
C PHE A 344 -7.56 -15.64 -5.93
N ASP A 345 -8.77 -15.31 -5.48
CA ASP A 345 -9.96 -16.15 -5.62
C ASP A 345 -10.69 -16.01 -6.98
N GLY A 346 -10.20 -15.14 -7.86
CA GLY A 346 -10.84 -14.84 -9.15
C GLY A 346 -12.14 -14.04 -9.03
N ARG A 347 -12.38 -13.41 -7.87
CA ARG A 347 -13.58 -12.61 -7.55
C ARG A 347 -13.23 -11.34 -6.77
N GLY A 348 -12.09 -10.73 -7.08
CA GLY A 348 -11.65 -9.50 -6.44
C GLY A 348 -11.06 -9.67 -5.03
N ASN A 349 -10.79 -10.90 -4.55
CA ASN A 349 -10.26 -11.05 -3.21
C ASN A 349 -8.96 -11.86 -3.19
N PHE A 350 -8.05 -11.46 -2.30
CA PHE A 350 -6.92 -12.29 -1.91
C PHE A 350 -7.22 -13.04 -0.62
N MET A 351 -6.79 -14.29 -0.57
CA MET A 351 -6.90 -15.12 0.63
C MET A 351 -5.85 -14.70 1.65
N VAL A 352 -6.24 -14.59 2.91
CA VAL A 352 -5.32 -14.29 4.01
C VAL A 352 -4.46 -15.54 4.27
N PRO A 353 -3.11 -15.42 4.27
CA PRO A 353 -2.25 -16.57 4.55
C PRO A 353 -2.50 -17.14 5.95
N THR A 354 -2.52 -18.47 6.07
CA THR A 354 -2.86 -19.15 7.33
C THR A 354 -1.70 -19.93 7.95
N ARG A 355 -0.58 -20.10 7.22
CA ARG A 355 0.64 -20.71 7.79
C ARG A 355 1.28 -19.77 8.83
N PRO A 356 2.14 -20.29 9.75
CA PRO A 356 2.83 -19.49 10.75
C PRO A 356 3.60 -18.30 10.15
N GLY A 357 3.66 -17.20 10.88
CA GLY A 357 4.28 -15.95 10.44
C GLY A 357 3.45 -15.26 9.37
N LEU A 358 4.10 -14.71 8.33
CA LEU A 358 3.43 -14.15 7.15
C LEU A 358 2.78 -15.22 6.27
N GLY A 359 3.09 -16.50 6.50
CA GLY A 359 2.51 -17.62 5.78
C GLY A 359 3.01 -17.76 4.33
N VAL A 360 4.07 -17.08 3.96
CA VAL A 360 4.71 -17.10 2.63
C VAL A 360 6.19 -17.47 2.72
N GLU A 361 6.80 -17.81 1.61
CA GLU A 361 8.21 -18.20 1.53
C GLU A 361 8.92 -17.43 0.41
N LEU A 362 10.16 -17.02 0.67
CA LEU A 362 11.00 -16.35 -0.33
C LEU A 362 11.46 -17.32 -1.42
N ASP A 363 11.39 -16.88 -2.66
CA ASP A 363 12.14 -17.48 -3.76
C ASP A 363 13.58 -16.95 -3.78
N GLU A 364 14.49 -17.70 -3.17
CA GLU A 364 15.90 -17.33 -3.05
C GLU A 364 16.59 -17.14 -4.41
N LYS A 365 16.13 -17.86 -5.44
CA LYS A 365 16.66 -17.70 -6.81
C LYS A 365 16.21 -16.37 -7.40
N ALA A 366 14.95 -16.01 -7.17
CA ALA A 366 14.44 -14.72 -7.61
C ALA A 366 15.09 -13.57 -6.84
N VAL A 367 15.27 -13.67 -5.52
CA VAL A 367 16.02 -12.68 -4.74
C VAL A 367 17.43 -12.49 -5.31
N THR A 368 18.16 -13.56 -5.58
CA THR A 368 19.48 -13.50 -6.20
C THR A 368 19.44 -12.88 -7.60
N ARG A 369 18.45 -13.23 -8.42
CA ARG A 369 18.27 -12.70 -9.79
C ARG A 369 18.06 -11.19 -9.82
N TYR A 370 17.27 -10.67 -8.87
CA TYR A 370 16.90 -9.26 -8.82
C TYR A 370 17.74 -8.46 -7.84
N ALA A 371 18.79 -9.06 -7.23
CA ALA A 371 19.73 -8.34 -6.38
C ALA A 371 20.41 -7.20 -7.17
N SER A 372 20.41 -6.00 -6.59
CA SER A 372 21.03 -4.81 -7.17
C SER A 372 22.37 -4.44 -6.51
N GLY A 373 22.81 -5.23 -5.54
CA GLY A 373 24.07 -5.08 -4.80
C GLY A 373 24.36 -6.29 -3.93
N GLU A 374 25.44 -6.22 -3.16
CA GLU A 374 25.85 -7.27 -2.24
C GLU A 374 24.89 -7.35 -1.03
N THR A 375 24.69 -8.54 -0.50
CA THR A 375 23.96 -8.74 0.75
C THR A 375 24.79 -8.22 1.93
N VAL A 376 24.19 -7.32 2.68
CA VAL A 376 24.75 -6.80 3.93
C VAL A 376 24.44 -7.76 5.07
N ASN A 377 25.45 -8.16 5.83
CA ASN A 377 25.31 -9.04 6.98
C ASN A 377 25.68 -8.27 8.26
N ILE A 378 24.78 -8.26 9.23
CA ILE A 378 24.99 -7.67 10.55
C ILE A 378 24.92 -8.77 11.60
N GLY A 379 25.96 -8.87 12.43
CA GLY A 379 26.05 -9.84 13.50
C GLY A 379 26.84 -9.31 14.71
N PRO A 380 27.07 -10.10 15.74
CA PRO A 380 27.84 -9.66 16.90
C PRO A 380 29.25 -9.24 16.48
N GLY A 381 29.61 -7.98 16.70
CA GLY A 381 30.97 -7.46 16.46
C GLY A 381 31.29 -7.08 14.99
N THR A 382 30.27 -6.90 14.12
CA THR A 382 30.41 -6.34 12.77
C THR A 382 30.46 -4.82 12.78
#